data_b6d33868774fbbebc98aaeea72763fee
#
_entry.id   b6d33868774fbbebc98aaeea72763fee
#
_cell.length_a   1.000
_cell.length_b   1.000
_cell.length_c   1.000
_cell.angle_alpha   90.00
_cell.angle_beta   90.00
_cell.angle_gamma   90.00
#
_symmetry.space_group_name_H-M   'P 1'
#
loop_
_entity.id
_entity.type
_entity.pdbx_description
1 polymer ?
#
loop_
_entity_poly.entity_id
_entity_poly.type
_entity_poly.pdbx_seq_one_letter_code
_entity_poly.pdbx_strand_id
1 'polypeptide(L)'
;MKILQVSATDFGGGAAKVAWDLHKAYQQRGYDSWIAVGKKKTADSCVMQIPNEKPQNTWEQATFALANQTKKLIGKIKGAGAATIFFNAAARYRNTVDYFYGRELFNYPGSNHLLSLPSHIPDLIHCHNLHSKYFDLRLLPQFSHQLPTILTLHDTWLLSGHCAYAKTCNRWQTGCGECPDLKLYPAIRRDNTAFNWRLKKDLYAQSVLYVTTPCKWLMNKVSSSMLQPGIKKQRVIHNGVDIDFFRPGDKSAARVALNFDPQEFIVLFVANSVRNNIWKDFSTLKKGMEILSAQRPAAKVRLVCFGDESPLEYAGDIPISFIPHTADLARLVKFYQAADVYVHAAKADTFPTVVLEALACGLPVIATALDGISEQIKSLQGLKTLEPFMEPLEVFSSSDATGVGVSRNGADEIAYWLSSFIDNPALRAKLALNARRDAMQRFDFNKQVANYLEWYVECIEDFKTLKKTEKEKESSHLYE
;
A
#
# COMPACT_ATOMS: atom_id res chain seq x y z
N MET A 1 0.45 20.19 17.57
CA MET A 1 -0.27 18.91 17.46
C MET A 1 0.74 17.79 17.53
N LYS A 2 0.47 16.77 18.33
CA LYS A 2 1.32 15.61 18.60
C LYS A 2 0.71 14.39 17.93
N ILE A 3 1.40 13.81 16.97
CA ILE A 3 0.87 12.79 16.07
C ILE A 3 1.60 11.47 16.29
N LEU A 4 0.90 10.41 16.67
CA LEU A 4 1.45 9.07 16.72
C LEU A 4 0.94 8.26 15.53
N GLN A 5 1.82 7.93 14.60
CA GLN A 5 1.51 7.00 13.53
C GLN A 5 1.84 5.56 13.96
N VAL A 6 1.07 4.60 13.47
CA VAL A 6 1.25 3.15 13.72
C VAL A 6 1.36 2.44 12.38
N SER A 7 2.44 1.68 12.16
CA SER A 7 2.68 0.98 10.90
C SER A 7 3.40 -0.36 11.14
N ALA A 8 3.29 -1.30 10.20
CA ALA A 8 4.00 -2.56 10.29
C ALA A 8 5.53 -2.37 10.29
N THR A 9 6.02 -1.39 9.55
CA THR A 9 7.45 -1.02 9.45
C THR A 9 7.57 0.45 9.03
N ASP A 10 8.71 1.04 9.27
CA ASP A 10 9.06 2.41 8.89
C ASP A 10 9.70 2.50 7.49
N PHE A 11 10.05 1.38 6.87
CA PHE A 11 10.69 1.35 5.56
C PHE A 11 10.31 0.11 4.75
N GLY A 12 10.04 0.30 3.46
CA GLY A 12 9.73 -0.75 2.49
C GLY A 12 8.22 -1.05 2.40
N GLY A 13 7.69 -1.03 1.18
CA GLY A 13 6.28 -1.19 0.86
C GLY A 13 5.51 0.13 0.83
N GLY A 14 4.40 0.16 0.08
CA GLY A 14 3.66 1.39 -0.21
C GLY A 14 3.10 2.07 1.04
N ALA A 15 2.42 1.33 1.92
CA ALA A 15 1.83 1.87 3.14
C ALA A 15 2.89 2.44 4.11
N ALA A 16 4.01 1.72 4.27
CA ALA A 16 5.11 2.18 5.12
C ALA A 16 5.76 3.46 4.57
N LYS A 17 5.90 3.55 3.23
CA LYS A 17 6.40 4.77 2.58
C LYS A 17 5.48 5.96 2.84
N VAL A 18 4.16 5.79 2.70
CA VAL A 18 3.19 6.86 2.99
C VAL A 18 3.29 7.32 4.45
N ALA A 19 3.34 6.39 5.41
CA ALA A 19 3.49 6.72 6.83
C ALA A 19 4.80 7.48 7.10
N TRP A 20 5.90 7.04 6.52
CA TRP A 20 7.21 7.66 6.64
C TRP A 20 7.26 9.07 6.04
N ASP A 21 6.79 9.22 4.81
CA ASP A 21 6.81 10.51 4.11
C ASP A 21 5.96 11.55 4.86
N LEU A 22 4.77 11.15 5.33
CA LEU A 22 3.92 11.99 6.17
C LEU A 22 4.62 12.38 7.49
N HIS A 23 5.25 11.42 8.16
CA HIS A 23 6.00 11.67 9.39
C HIS A 23 7.09 12.74 9.19
N LYS A 24 7.91 12.57 8.16
CA LYS A 24 8.97 13.54 7.84
C LYS A 24 8.40 14.91 7.50
N ALA A 25 7.31 14.95 6.75
CA ALA A 25 6.63 16.20 6.39
C ALA A 25 6.02 16.93 7.60
N TYR A 26 5.49 16.19 8.59
CA TYR A 26 4.99 16.78 9.83
C TYR A 26 6.12 17.38 10.67
N GLN A 27 7.24 16.66 10.82
CA GLN A 27 8.43 17.18 11.51
C GLN A 27 8.96 18.46 10.86
N GLN A 28 9.06 18.48 9.51
CA GLN A 28 9.50 19.67 8.77
C GLN A 28 8.58 20.89 8.96
N ARG A 29 7.29 20.65 9.30
CA ARG A 29 6.29 21.70 9.59
C ARG A 29 6.20 22.04 11.07
N GLY A 30 7.11 21.51 11.92
CA GLY A 30 7.17 21.81 13.35
C GLY A 30 6.15 21.07 14.21
N TYR A 31 5.55 19.97 13.71
CA TYR A 31 4.69 19.11 14.52
C TYR A 31 5.52 18.02 15.22
N ASP A 32 5.15 17.67 16.44
CA ASP A 32 5.68 16.50 17.11
C ASP A 32 5.09 15.25 16.44
N SER A 33 5.92 14.47 15.78
CA SER A 33 5.50 13.27 15.08
C SER A 33 6.37 12.09 15.43
N TRP A 34 5.73 10.94 15.73
CA TRP A 34 6.37 9.66 16.02
C TRP A 34 5.75 8.56 15.18
N ILE A 35 6.51 7.49 14.94
CA ILE A 35 6.00 6.26 14.33
C ILE A 35 6.27 5.08 15.27
N ALA A 36 5.22 4.41 15.73
CA ALA A 36 5.30 3.12 16.40
C ALA A 36 5.21 2.00 15.35
N VAL A 37 6.22 1.13 15.30
CA VAL A 37 6.31 0.08 14.25
C VAL A 37 6.44 -1.31 14.83
N GLY A 38 5.93 -2.30 14.08
CA GLY A 38 6.16 -3.71 14.37
C GLY A 38 7.63 -4.08 14.21
N LYS A 39 8.30 -3.57 13.16
CA LYS A 39 9.73 -3.79 12.90
C LYS A 39 10.39 -2.48 12.48
N LYS A 40 11.31 -1.99 13.32
CA LYS A 40 12.14 -0.82 13.03
C LYS A 40 13.28 -1.19 12.08
N LYS A 41 13.46 -0.41 11.04
CA LYS A 41 14.51 -0.58 10.03
C LYS A 41 15.43 0.64 9.91
N THR A 42 14.93 1.84 10.21
CA THR A 42 15.71 3.08 10.17
C THR A 42 16.37 3.39 11.52
N ALA A 43 17.35 4.28 11.51
CA ALA A 43 18.00 4.78 12.72
C ALA A 43 17.29 6.01 13.33
N ASP A 44 16.15 6.44 12.78
CA ASP A 44 15.43 7.62 13.25
C ASP A 44 14.99 7.44 14.70
N SER A 45 15.29 8.44 15.58
CA SER A 45 14.98 8.40 17.01
C SER A 45 13.48 8.54 17.30
N CYS A 46 12.71 9.15 16.40
CA CYS A 46 11.25 9.27 16.51
C CYS A 46 10.50 8.04 16.02
N VAL A 47 11.21 7.03 15.52
CA VAL A 47 10.65 5.72 15.20
C VAL A 47 10.88 4.77 16.38
N MET A 48 9.82 4.17 16.88
CA MET A 48 9.84 3.29 18.05
C MET A 48 9.30 1.92 17.68
N GLN A 49 10.01 0.87 18.11
CA GLN A 49 9.53 -0.48 17.91
C GLN A 49 8.54 -0.84 19.03
N ILE A 50 7.36 -1.35 18.64
CA ILE A 50 6.37 -1.90 19.57
C ILE A 50 7.00 -3.13 20.26
N PRO A 51 7.09 -3.18 21.61
CA PRO A 51 7.91 -4.15 22.32
C PRO A 51 7.24 -5.53 22.45
N ASN A 52 6.80 -6.09 21.33
CA ASN A 52 6.16 -7.41 21.30
C ASN A 52 7.12 -8.56 21.68
N GLU A 53 8.42 -8.36 21.60
CA GLU A 53 9.43 -9.38 21.93
C GLU A 53 9.69 -9.51 23.44
N LYS A 54 9.24 -8.53 24.24
CA LYS A 54 9.39 -8.59 25.69
C LYS A 54 8.52 -9.72 26.27
N PRO A 55 9.10 -10.58 27.12
CA PRO A 55 8.33 -11.63 27.77
C PRO A 55 7.33 -11.02 28.75
N GLN A 56 6.11 -11.57 28.79
CA GLN A 56 5.01 -11.07 29.60
C GLN A 56 4.86 -11.82 30.94
N ASN A 57 5.49 -12.99 31.05
CA ASN A 57 5.41 -13.84 32.21
C ASN A 57 6.69 -14.71 32.39
N THR A 58 6.81 -15.40 33.51
CA THR A 58 7.98 -16.24 33.83
C THR A 58 8.17 -17.38 32.83
N TRP A 59 7.10 -17.96 32.30
CA TRP A 59 7.17 -19.00 31.27
C TRP A 59 7.80 -18.47 29.97
N GLU A 60 7.35 -17.33 29.50
CA GLU A 60 7.93 -16.67 28.30
C GLU A 60 9.40 -16.29 28.56
N GLN A 61 9.72 -15.79 29.76
CA GLN A 61 11.11 -15.47 30.13
C GLN A 61 12.01 -16.70 30.04
N ALA A 62 11.61 -17.82 30.66
CA ALA A 62 12.37 -19.05 30.66
C ALA A 62 12.52 -19.64 29.24
N THR A 63 11.45 -19.70 28.48
CA THR A 63 11.45 -20.27 27.12
C THR A 63 12.23 -19.41 26.13
N PHE A 64 12.15 -18.06 26.20
CA PHE A 64 12.99 -17.18 25.39
C PHE A 64 14.47 -17.25 25.78
N ALA A 65 14.80 -17.42 27.09
CA ALA A 65 16.18 -17.65 27.52
C ALA A 65 16.76 -18.92 26.89
N LEU A 66 15.99 -20.02 26.88
CA LEU A 66 16.37 -21.28 26.22
C LEU A 66 16.48 -21.09 24.69
N ALA A 67 15.55 -20.39 24.06
CA ALA A 67 15.63 -20.07 22.64
C ALA A 67 16.90 -19.27 22.27
N ASN A 68 17.27 -18.30 23.11
CA ASN A 68 18.48 -17.50 22.92
C ASN A 68 19.77 -18.33 23.13
N GLN A 69 19.77 -19.28 24.08
CA GLN A 69 20.90 -20.20 24.27
C GLN A 69 21.06 -21.11 23.04
N THR A 70 19.98 -21.75 22.60
CA THR A 70 20.02 -22.64 21.42
C THR A 70 20.37 -21.89 20.13
N LYS A 71 19.93 -20.63 19.99
CA LYS A 71 20.30 -19.77 18.86
C LYS A 71 21.81 -19.56 18.73
N LYS A 72 22.55 -19.41 19.86
CA LYS A 72 24.00 -19.27 19.87
C LYS A 72 24.73 -20.55 19.42
N LEU A 73 24.05 -21.68 19.44
CA LEU A 73 24.56 -22.99 19.04
C LEU A 73 24.24 -23.36 17.59
N ILE A 74 23.49 -22.53 16.86
CA ILE A 74 23.20 -22.74 15.42
C ILE A 74 24.55 -22.74 14.67
N GLY A 75 24.72 -23.73 13.80
CA GLY A 75 25.97 -23.96 13.08
C GLY A 75 27.05 -24.74 13.87
N LYS A 76 26.91 -24.90 15.19
CA LYS A 76 27.84 -25.66 16.04
C LYS A 76 27.27 -27.01 16.45
N ILE A 77 25.96 -27.09 16.67
CA ILE A 77 25.28 -28.31 17.14
C ILE A 77 24.12 -28.63 16.20
N LYS A 78 24.08 -29.87 15.70
CA LYS A 78 22.98 -30.36 14.87
C LYS A 78 21.68 -30.35 15.69
N GLY A 79 20.63 -29.74 15.13
CA GLY A 79 19.34 -29.63 15.80
C GLY A 79 19.13 -28.32 16.61
N ALA A 80 20.17 -27.49 16.84
CA ALA A 80 20.04 -26.24 17.57
C ALA A 80 19.01 -25.26 16.94
N GLY A 81 18.93 -25.22 15.61
CA GLY A 81 17.92 -24.43 14.90
C GLY A 81 16.49 -24.89 15.19
N ALA A 82 16.25 -26.22 15.15
CA ALA A 82 14.94 -26.79 15.47
C ALA A 82 14.56 -26.54 16.94
N ALA A 83 15.50 -26.68 17.87
CA ALA A 83 15.29 -26.37 19.30
C ALA A 83 14.93 -24.88 19.48
N THR A 84 15.62 -23.97 18.81
CA THR A 84 15.32 -22.53 18.85
C THR A 84 13.90 -22.24 18.37
N ILE A 85 13.48 -22.84 17.27
CA ILE A 85 12.10 -22.71 16.75
C ILE A 85 11.09 -23.26 17.75
N PHE A 86 11.36 -24.43 18.32
CA PHE A 86 10.50 -25.06 19.34
C PHE A 86 10.32 -24.17 20.57
N PHE A 87 11.41 -23.65 21.16
CA PHE A 87 11.31 -22.80 22.35
C PHE A 87 10.62 -21.47 22.07
N ASN A 88 10.82 -20.86 20.90
CA ASN A 88 10.06 -19.67 20.50
C ASN A 88 8.56 -19.96 20.30
N ALA A 89 8.22 -21.11 19.74
CA ALA A 89 6.84 -21.55 19.58
C ALA A 89 6.18 -21.86 20.94
N ALA A 90 6.91 -22.49 21.85
CA ALA A 90 6.47 -22.78 23.21
C ALA A 90 6.28 -21.52 24.07
N ALA A 91 7.17 -20.52 23.92
CA ALA A 91 7.02 -19.21 24.57
C ALA A 91 5.67 -18.58 24.23
N ARG A 92 5.27 -18.67 22.98
CA ARG A 92 4.01 -18.09 22.45
C ARG A 92 3.07 -19.19 21.94
N TYR A 93 2.85 -20.22 22.77
CA TYR A 93 2.05 -21.37 22.36
C TYR A 93 0.65 -20.97 21.83
N ARG A 94 0.02 -19.95 22.43
CA ARG A 94 -1.27 -19.44 21.97
C ARG A 94 -1.23 -18.97 20.52
N ASN A 95 -0.24 -18.13 20.17
CA ASN A 95 -0.05 -17.67 18.78
C ASN A 95 0.23 -18.84 17.82
N THR A 96 0.96 -19.84 18.30
CA THR A 96 1.24 -21.05 17.53
C THR A 96 -0.03 -21.86 17.29
N VAL A 97 -0.84 -22.07 18.32
CA VAL A 97 -2.14 -22.75 18.20
C VAL A 97 -3.06 -22.00 17.26
N ASP A 98 -3.20 -20.67 17.43
CA ASP A 98 -4.04 -19.83 16.59
C ASP A 98 -3.61 -19.87 15.12
N TYR A 99 -2.30 -19.85 14.85
CA TYR A 99 -1.75 -20.01 13.50
C TYR A 99 -2.17 -21.35 12.87
N PHE A 100 -2.08 -22.46 13.63
CA PHE A 100 -2.50 -23.77 13.13
C PHE A 100 -4.00 -23.85 12.86
N TYR A 101 -4.83 -23.17 13.65
CA TYR A 101 -6.27 -23.09 13.45
C TYR A 101 -6.71 -22.00 12.46
N GLY A 102 -5.80 -21.16 11.97
CA GLY A 102 -6.12 -20.06 11.06
C GLY A 102 -6.88 -18.92 11.74
N ARG A 103 -6.70 -18.73 13.06
CA ARG A 103 -7.34 -17.68 13.85
C ARG A 103 -6.44 -16.46 13.97
N GLU A 104 -7.02 -15.27 13.87
CA GLU A 104 -6.38 -13.99 14.12
C GLU A 104 -6.79 -13.48 15.51
N LEU A 105 -6.19 -13.99 16.61
CA LEU A 105 -6.49 -13.56 17.98
C LEU A 105 -5.64 -12.38 18.45
N PHE A 106 -4.82 -11.81 17.58
CA PHE A 106 -4.08 -10.55 17.76
C PHE A 106 -3.24 -10.47 19.05
N ASN A 107 -2.70 -11.58 19.52
CA ASN A 107 -1.93 -11.62 20.76
C ASN A 107 -0.54 -10.96 20.62
N TYR A 108 -0.53 -9.62 20.63
CA TYR A 108 0.65 -8.76 20.50
C TYR A 108 0.71 -7.79 21.71
N PRO A 109 1.12 -8.25 22.87
CA PRO A 109 0.99 -7.54 24.15
C PRO A 109 1.79 -6.23 24.21
N GLY A 110 2.83 -6.07 23.37
CA GLY A 110 3.55 -4.81 23.24
C GLY A 110 2.66 -3.64 22.85
N SER A 111 1.53 -3.90 22.19
CA SER A 111 0.57 -2.86 21.81
C SER A 111 -0.05 -2.13 23.01
N ASN A 112 -0.10 -2.76 24.22
CA ASN A 112 -0.55 -2.10 25.44
C ASN A 112 0.30 -0.88 25.82
N HIS A 113 1.55 -0.84 25.36
CA HIS A 113 2.49 0.26 25.62
C HIS A 113 2.45 1.37 24.58
N LEU A 114 1.56 1.29 23.58
CA LEU A 114 1.56 2.17 22.41
C LEU A 114 1.60 3.66 22.80
N LEU A 115 0.75 4.08 23.74
CA LEU A 115 0.64 5.50 24.15
C LEU A 115 1.78 5.95 25.07
N SER A 116 2.54 5.04 25.64
CA SER A 116 3.70 5.34 26.48
C SER A 116 5.04 5.27 25.72
N LEU A 117 5.03 4.91 24.44
CA LEU A 117 6.24 4.90 23.61
C LEU A 117 6.75 6.32 23.31
N PRO A 118 5.90 7.30 22.90
CA PRO A 118 6.34 8.66 22.66
C PRO A 118 6.76 9.35 23.97
N SER A 119 7.62 10.36 23.86
CA SER A 119 8.03 11.20 25.01
C SER A 119 6.88 12.02 25.63
N HIS A 120 5.82 12.22 24.88
CA HIS A 120 4.60 12.92 25.31
C HIS A 120 3.36 12.18 24.83
N ILE A 121 2.26 12.33 25.55
CA ILE A 121 0.97 11.76 25.14
C ILE A 121 0.56 12.41 23.80
N PRO A 122 0.26 11.61 22.77
CA PRO A 122 -0.18 12.13 21.48
C PRO A 122 -1.58 12.75 21.54
N ASP A 123 -1.87 13.68 20.64
CA ASP A 123 -3.21 14.26 20.48
C ASP A 123 -4.14 13.34 19.66
N LEU A 124 -3.55 12.46 18.85
CA LEU A 124 -4.26 11.48 18.00
C LEU A 124 -3.36 10.28 17.67
N ILE A 125 -4.01 9.19 17.25
CA ILE A 125 -3.37 8.00 16.70
C ILE A 125 -3.76 7.87 15.22
N HIS A 126 -2.77 7.69 14.34
CA HIS A 126 -3.01 7.42 12.93
C HIS A 126 -2.44 6.05 12.55
N CYS A 127 -3.32 5.07 12.34
CA CYS A 127 -2.97 3.71 12.00
C CYS A 127 -2.96 3.53 10.48
N HIS A 128 -1.85 3.02 9.96
CA HIS A 128 -1.76 2.42 8.64
C HIS A 128 -1.95 0.91 8.76
N ASN A 129 -1.73 0.11 7.73
CA ASN A 129 -1.98 -1.34 7.74
C ASN A 129 -1.66 -2.04 9.08
N LEU A 130 -2.68 -2.53 9.78
CA LEU A 130 -2.57 -3.17 11.10
C LEU A 130 -2.33 -4.69 11.03
N HIS A 131 -2.27 -5.28 9.84
CA HIS A 131 -1.85 -6.67 9.65
C HIS A 131 -0.32 -6.83 9.80
N SER A 132 0.21 -8.03 9.54
CA SER A 132 1.66 -8.36 9.65
C SER A 132 2.14 -8.71 11.05
N LYS A 133 1.24 -9.15 11.93
CA LYS A 133 1.57 -9.80 13.21
C LYS A 133 2.33 -8.90 14.19
N TYR A 134 1.90 -7.68 14.37
CA TYR A 134 2.57 -6.74 15.26
C TYR A 134 1.65 -5.94 16.18
N PHE A 135 0.37 -5.78 15.83
CA PHE A 135 -0.59 -4.96 16.52
C PHE A 135 -1.75 -5.80 17.09
N ASP A 136 -2.09 -5.58 18.36
CA ASP A 136 -3.24 -6.22 18.99
C ASP A 136 -4.52 -5.44 18.68
N LEU A 137 -5.27 -5.92 17.68
CA LEU A 137 -6.49 -5.26 17.23
C LEU A 137 -7.58 -5.18 18.32
N ARG A 138 -7.50 -6.02 19.36
CA ARG A 138 -8.42 -6.01 20.50
C ARG A 138 -8.33 -4.75 21.34
N LEU A 139 -7.20 -4.00 21.21
CA LEU A 139 -7.00 -2.72 21.90
C LEU A 139 -7.59 -1.53 21.12
N LEU A 140 -8.06 -1.76 19.89
CA LEU A 140 -8.61 -0.69 19.06
C LEU A 140 -9.80 0.03 19.72
N PRO A 141 -10.78 -0.66 20.35
CA PRO A 141 -11.82 0.00 21.12
C PRO A 141 -11.24 0.90 22.23
N GLN A 142 -10.32 0.36 23.03
CA GLN A 142 -9.71 1.12 24.12
C GLN A 142 -9.00 2.38 23.64
N PHE A 143 -8.17 2.30 22.61
CA PHE A 143 -7.47 3.46 22.07
C PHE A 143 -8.43 4.48 21.47
N SER A 144 -9.42 4.02 20.74
CA SER A 144 -10.40 4.89 20.06
C SER A 144 -11.36 5.61 21.01
N HIS A 145 -11.50 5.14 22.25
CA HIS A 145 -12.19 5.85 23.32
C HIS A 145 -11.29 6.81 24.10
N GLN A 146 -9.98 6.67 24.03
CA GLN A 146 -9.02 7.55 24.72
C GLN A 146 -8.60 8.73 23.83
N LEU A 147 -8.35 8.50 22.54
CA LEU A 147 -7.86 9.49 21.59
C LEU A 147 -8.52 9.31 20.22
N PRO A 148 -8.65 10.39 19.43
CA PRO A 148 -9.04 10.29 18.02
C PRO A 148 -8.16 9.27 17.33
N THR A 149 -8.77 8.21 16.81
CA THR A 149 -8.06 7.10 16.15
C THR A 149 -8.44 7.06 14.68
N ILE A 150 -7.48 7.40 13.84
CA ILE A 150 -7.63 7.42 12.38
C ILE A 150 -7.08 6.10 11.81
N LEU A 151 -7.83 5.47 10.93
CA LEU A 151 -7.40 4.31 10.15
C LEU A 151 -7.26 4.73 8.68
N THR A 152 -6.05 4.72 8.13
CA THR A 152 -5.86 4.78 6.69
C THR A 152 -5.73 3.37 6.14
N LEU A 153 -6.73 2.95 5.36
CA LEU A 153 -6.70 1.67 4.68
C LEU A 153 -5.89 1.79 3.39
N HIS A 154 -4.90 0.91 3.23
CA HIS A 154 -4.14 0.75 1.98
C HIS A 154 -4.50 -0.54 1.25
N ASP A 155 -5.28 -1.40 1.89
CA ASP A 155 -5.77 -2.68 1.37
C ASP A 155 -7.11 -3.06 2.05
N THR A 156 -7.63 -4.26 1.76
CA THR A 156 -8.94 -4.71 2.26
C THR A 156 -8.85 -5.64 3.48
N TRP A 157 -7.69 -5.79 4.13
CA TRP A 157 -7.54 -6.72 5.26
C TRP A 157 -8.47 -6.40 6.45
N LEU A 158 -8.63 -5.11 6.78
CA LEU A 158 -9.55 -4.68 7.85
C LEU A 158 -11.02 -5.01 7.54
N LEU A 159 -11.35 -5.24 6.27
CA LEU A 159 -12.71 -5.52 5.80
C LEU A 159 -13.01 -7.02 5.67
N SER A 160 -12.01 -7.89 5.82
CA SER A 160 -12.09 -9.32 5.49
C SER A 160 -11.71 -10.22 6.64
N GLY A 161 -11.99 -11.52 6.51
CA GLY A 161 -11.59 -12.54 7.49
C GLY A 161 -10.10 -12.88 7.50
N HIS A 162 -9.33 -12.55 6.43
CA HIS A 162 -7.87 -12.69 6.43
C HIS A 162 -7.17 -11.93 5.29
N CYS A 163 -7.78 -11.88 4.10
CA CYS A 163 -7.06 -11.45 2.90
C CYS A 163 -6.93 -9.92 2.79
N ALA A 164 -5.75 -9.45 2.38
CA ALA A 164 -5.48 -8.04 2.10
C ALA A 164 -6.06 -7.59 0.75
N TYR A 165 -6.43 -8.53 -0.12
CA TYR A 165 -7.10 -8.26 -1.38
C TYR A 165 -8.03 -9.41 -1.75
N ALA A 166 -9.33 -9.13 -1.79
CA ALA A 166 -10.36 -10.16 -1.93
C ALA A 166 -10.60 -10.64 -3.39
N LYS A 167 -9.90 -10.08 -4.39
CA LYS A 167 -10.16 -10.34 -5.81
C LYS A 167 -11.66 -10.17 -6.13
N THR A 168 -12.28 -11.18 -6.70
CA THR A 168 -13.72 -11.22 -7.02
C THR A 168 -14.60 -11.78 -5.89
N CYS A 169 -14.02 -12.11 -4.73
CA CYS A 169 -14.76 -12.66 -3.59
C CYS A 169 -15.54 -11.55 -2.86
N ASN A 170 -16.85 -11.78 -2.63
CA ASN A 170 -17.75 -10.85 -1.94
C ASN A 170 -18.12 -11.28 -0.52
N ARG A 171 -17.61 -12.40 -0.04
CA ARG A 171 -17.94 -12.96 1.28
C ARG A 171 -17.56 -12.05 2.44
N TRP A 172 -16.60 -11.15 2.23
CA TRP A 172 -16.23 -10.13 3.20
C TRP A 172 -17.39 -9.19 3.61
N GLN A 173 -18.42 -9.05 2.76
CA GLN A 173 -19.61 -8.25 3.07
C GLN A 173 -20.55 -8.95 4.06
N THR A 174 -20.65 -10.28 3.99
CA THR A 174 -21.69 -11.05 4.68
C THR A 174 -21.18 -11.97 5.79
N GLY A 175 -19.87 -12.10 6.00
CA GLY A 175 -19.37 -12.89 7.12
C GLY A 175 -18.14 -13.76 6.86
N CYS A 176 -17.61 -13.78 5.64
CA CYS A 176 -16.58 -14.72 5.22
C CYS A 176 -16.99 -16.19 5.46
N GLY A 177 -16.03 -17.10 5.67
CA GLY A 177 -16.27 -18.55 5.72
C GLY A 177 -16.23 -19.20 4.34
N GLU A 178 -15.95 -20.52 4.28
CA GLU A 178 -15.76 -21.29 3.04
C GLU A 178 -14.86 -20.54 2.05
N CYS A 179 -13.70 -20.09 2.55
CA CYS A 179 -12.80 -19.22 1.80
C CYS A 179 -12.27 -19.90 0.54
N PRO A 180 -12.41 -19.29 -0.65
CA PRO A 180 -11.96 -19.92 -1.90
C PRO A 180 -10.43 -19.97 -2.03
N ASP A 181 -9.68 -19.14 -1.28
CA ASP A 181 -8.23 -19.08 -1.39
C ASP A 181 -7.56 -18.65 -0.07
N LEU A 182 -7.23 -19.62 0.76
CA LEU A 182 -6.52 -19.42 2.04
C LEU A 182 -5.06 -18.99 1.87
N LYS A 183 -4.51 -19.07 0.65
CA LYS A 183 -3.13 -18.69 0.34
C LYS A 183 -2.97 -17.22 0.03
N LEU A 184 -4.08 -16.49 -0.19
CA LEU A 184 -4.03 -15.02 -0.33
C LEU A 184 -3.37 -14.39 0.90
N TYR A 185 -2.54 -13.40 0.66
CA TYR A 185 -1.83 -12.70 1.73
C TYR A 185 -2.79 -11.88 2.62
N PRO A 186 -2.63 -11.89 3.94
CA PRO A 186 -1.85 -12.82 4.77
C PRO A 186 -2.44 -14.24 4.77
N ALA A 187 -1.65 -15.24 4.37
CA ALA A 187 -2.12 -16.61 4.25
C ALA A 187 -2.45 -17.24 5.62
N ILE A 188 -3.50 -18.06 5.67
CA ILE A 188 -3.90 -18.84 6.85
C ILE A 188 -3.95 -20.34 6.53
N ARG A 189 -3.74 -21.19 7.55
CA ARG A 189 -3.61 -22.65 7.35
C ARG A 189 -4.93 -23.40 7.27
N ARG A 190 -5.92 -22.94 8.02
CA ARG A 190 -7.28 -23.53 8.06
C ARG A 190 -8.30 -22.42 7.91
N ASP A 191 -9.46 -22.75 7.38
CA ASP A 191 -10.52 -21.77 7.23
C ASP A 191 -11.20 -21.48 8.59
N ASN A 192 -10.79 -20.38 9.18
CA ASN A 192 -11.47 -19.72 10.29
C ASN A 192 -11.84 -18.27 9.93
N THR A 193 -12.01 -18.00 8.63
CA THR A 193 -12.30 -16.65 8.13
C THR A 193 -13.61 -16.08 8.67
N ALA A 194 -14.60 -16.91 8.89
CA ALA A 194 -15.86 -16.49 9.53
C ALA A 194 -15.67 -16.07 11.00
N PHE A 195 -14.80 -16.78 11.74
CA PHE A 195 -14.45 -16.42 13.11
C PHE A 195 -13.68 -15.09 13.15
N ASN A 196 -12.65 -14.95 12.31
CA ASN A 196 -11.83 -13.75 12.24
C ASN A 196 -12.67 -12.53 11.84
N TRP A 197 -13.60 -12.70 10.91
CA TRP A 197 -14.52 -11.66 10.47
C TRP A 197 -15.43 -11.21 11.60
N ARG A 198 -16.05 -12.15 12.34
CA ARG A 198 -16.91 -11.82 13.48
C ARG A 198 -16.15 -11.11 14.58
N LEU A 199 -14.94 -11.60 14.91
CA LEU A 199 -14.08 -10.95 15.91
C LEU A 199 -13.77 -9.49 15.53
N LYS A 200 -13.39 -9.23 14.28
CA LYS A 200 -13.15 -7.86 13.79
C LYS A 200 -14.42 -7.01 13.87
N LYS A 201 -15.58 -7.55 13.42
CA LYS A 201 -16.87 -6.85 13.48
C LYS A 201 -17.22 -6.41 14.89
N ASP A 202 -17.05 -7.31 15.88
CA ASP A 202 -17.36 -7.03 17.27
C ASP A 202 -16.45 -5.96 17.87
N LEU A 203 -15.16 -5.97 17.49
CA LEU A 203 -14.20 -4.95 17.90
C LEU A 203 -14.53 -3.58 17.28
N TYR A 204 -14.90 -3.56 16.01
CA TYR A 204 -15.25 -2.30 15.33
C TYR A 204 -16.56 -1.70 15.88
N ALA A 205 -17.56 -2.53 16.18
CA ALA A 205 -18.81 -2.06 16.76
C ALA A 205 -18.61 -1.38 18.13
N GLN A 206 -17.52 -1.70 18.83
CA GLN A 206 -17.14 -1.11 20.11
C GLN A 206 -16.16 0.06 19.97
N SER A 207 -15.82 0.47 18.75
CA SER A 207 -14.78 1.48 18.49
C SER A 207 -15.38 2.80 18.02
N VAL A 208 -14.60 3.88 18.18
CA VAL A 208 -14.89 5.24 17.70
C VAL A 208 -13.80 5.61 16.68
N LEU A 209 -14.07 5.41 15.40
CA LEU A 209 -13.06 5.43 14.36
C LEU A 209 -13.28 6.54 13.32
N TYR A 210 -12.20 7.12 12.85
CA TYR A 210 -12.14 8.01 11.70
C TYR A 210 -11.39 7.28 10.58
N VAL A 211 -11.97 7.22 9.39
CA VAL A 211 -11.42 6.38 8.33
C VAL A 211 -11.02 7.18 7.11
N THR A 212 -9.84 6.88 6.56
CA THR A 212 -9.40 7.41 5.27
C THR A 212 -9.00 6.28 4.32
N THR A 213 -9.14 6.55 3.03
CA THR A 213 -8.64 5.69 1.96
C THR A 213 -8.00 6.54 0.87
N PRO A 214 -7.04 6.00 0.10
CA PRO A 214 -6.41 6.76 -0.99
C PRO A 214 -7.30 6.90 -2.23
N CYS A 215 -8.43 6.20 -2.32
CA CYS A 215 -9.33 6.20 -3.47
C CYS A 215 -10.78 5.93 -3.08
N LYS A 216 -11.70 6.33 -3.94
CA LYS A 216 -13.15 6.11 -3.78
C LYS A 216 -13.50 4.63 -3.82
N TRP A 217 -12.85 3.86 -4.72
CA TRP A 217 -13.06 2.41 -4.83
C TRP A 217 -12.91 1.70 -3.46
N LEU A 218 -11.84 2.00 -2.72
CA LEU A 218 -11.65 1.40 -1.40
C LEU A 218 -12.63 1.97 -0.38
N MET A 219 -12.97 3.26 -0.47
CA MET A 219 -13.97 3.88 0.41
C MET A 219 -15.35 3.26 0.21
N ASN A 220 -15.77 2.96 -1.02
CA ASN A 220 -17.03 2.27 -1.31
C ASN A 220 -17.06 0.89 -0.65
N LYS A 221 -15.93 0.16 -0.64
CA LYS A 221 -15.82 -1.10 0.11
C LYS A 221 -15.92 -0.89 1.63
N VAL A 222 -15.27 0.13 2.18
CA VAL A 222 -15.37 0.49 3.60
C VAL A 222 -16.83 0.72 3.97
N SER A 223 -17.56 1.52 3.19
CA SER A 223 -18.97 1.88 3.46
C SER A 223 -19.92 0.67 3.44
N SER A 224 -19.52 -0.42 2.75
CA SER A 224 -20.33 -1.67 2.67
C SER A 224 -19.81 -2.78 3.58
N SER A 225 -18.87 -2.47 4.49
CA SER A 225 -18.16 -3.49 5.27
C SER A 225 -18.58 -3.55 6.73
N MET A 226 -18.09 -4.60 7.42
CA MET A 226 -18.20 -4.75 8.87
C MET A 226 -17.56 -3.62 9.69
N LEU A 227 -16.73 -2.77 9.08
CA LEU A 227 -16.08 -1.64 9.74
C LEU A 227 -17.05 -0.46 9.97
N GLN A 228 -18.10 -0.36 9.13
CA GLN A 228 -19.04 0.77 9.11
C GLN A 228 -19.63 1.15 10.49
N PRO A 229 -20.06 0.22 11.37
CA PRO A 229 -20.66 0.57 12.66
C PRO A 229 -19.71 1.37 13.58
N GLY A 230 -18.40 1.20 13.47
CA GLY A 230 -17.41 1.92 14.27
C GLY A 230 -17.02 3.29 13.71
N ILE A 231 -17.44 3.62 12.49
CA ILE A 231 -16.99 4.83 11.78
C ILE A 231 -17.84 6.04 12.20
N LYS A 232 -17.19 7.10 12.66
CA LYS A 232 -17.80 8.41 12.93
C LYS A 232 -17.76 9.31 11.71
N LYS A 233 -16.60 9.41 11.09
CA LYS A 233 -16.41 10.16 9.84
C LYS A 233 -15.45 9.44 8.92
N GLN A 234 -15.57 9.67 7.62
CA GLN A 234 -14.70 9.09 6.60
C GLN A 234 -14.34 10.11 5.53
N ARG A 235 -13.14 10.00 4.96
CA ARG A 235 -12.65 10.92 3.92
C ARG A 235 -11.71 10.19 2.94
N VAL A 236 -11.85 10.48 1.65
CA VAL A 236 -10.85 10.05 0.65
C VAL A 236 -9.73 11.08 0.63
N ILE A 237 -8.50 10.64 0.89
CA ILE A 237 -7.29 11.45 0.80
C ILE A 237 -6.30 10.71 -0.10
N HIS A 238 -6.13 11.18 -1.32
CA HIS A 238 -5.23 10.55 -2.29
C HIS A 238 -3.78 10.54 -1.79
N ASN A 239 -3.05 9.47 -2.10
CA ASN A 239 -1.60 9.49 -1.96
C ASN A 239 -1.03 10.57 -2.87
N GLY A 240 0.01 11.23 -2.41
CA GLY A 240 0.75 12.23 -3.16
C GLY A 240 2.11 11.75 -3.61
N VAL A 241 2.70 12.52 -4.49
CA VAL A 241 4.07 12.39 -4.98
C VAL A 241 4.78 13.74 -4.87
N ASP A 242 6.05 13.72 -4.51
CA ASP A 242 6.88 14.93 -4.52
C ASP A 242 7.07 15.39 -5.97
N ILE A 243 6.28 16.40 -6.36
CA ILE A 243 6.25 16.95 -7.72
C ILE A 243 7.49 17.79 -8.08
N ASP A 244 8.27 18.22 -7.10
CA ASP A 244 9.51 18.96 -7.33
C ASP A 244 10.67 17.99 -7.59
N PHE A 245 10.60 16.81 -6.98
CA PHE A 245 11.56 15.74 -7.18
C PHE A 245 11.21 14.91 -8.44
N PHE A 246 9.99 14.40 -8.53
CA PHE A 246 9.47 13.72 -9.73
C PHE A 246 8.91 14.74 -10.70
N ARG A 247 9.72 15.11 -11.68
CA ARG A 247 9.38 16.14 -12.68
C ARG A 247 9.96 15.81 -14.06
N PRO A 248 9.39 16.38 -15.11
CA PRO A 248 9.99 16.30 -16.44
C PRO A 248 11.44 16.81 -16.43
N GLY A 249 12.28 16.22 -17.25
CA GLY A 249 13.68 16.58 -17.41
C GLY A 249 14.12 16.53 -18.86
N ASP A 250 15.41 16.76 -19.10
CA ASP A 250 16.00 16.58 -20.41
C ASP A 250 16.11 15.07 -20.73
N LYS A 251 15.24 14.61 -21.63
CA LYS A 251 15.16 13.21 -22.06
C LYS A 251 16.46 12.73 -22.71
N SER A 252 17.09 13.57 -23.52
CA SER A 252 18.34 13.23 -24.20
C SER A 252 19.47 13.05 -23.19
N ALA A 253 19.60 13.97 -22.25
CA ALA A 253 20.59 13.88 -21.18
C ALA A 253 20.35 12.65 -20.28
N ALA A 254 19.08 12.33 -19.95
CA ALA A 254 18.72 11.15 -19.17
C ALA A 254 19.10 9.85 -19.92
N ARG A 255 18.85 9.77 -21.24
CA ARG A 255 19.23 8.63 -22.08
C ARG A 255 20.73 8.43 -22.14
N VAL A 256 21.49 9.50 -22.35
CA VAL A 256 22.96 9.45 -22.34
C VAL A 256 23.46 8.93 -20.99
N ALA A 257 22.94 9.45 -19.87
CA ALA A 257 23.34 9.03 -18.52
C ALA A 257 23.01 7.56 -18.21
N LEU A 258 22.01 6.98 -18.89
CA LEU A 258 21.60 5.58 -18.73
C LEU A 258 22.10 4.67 -19.85
N ASN A 259 22.91 5.16 -20.78
CA ASN A 259 23.43 4.46 -21.96
C ASN A 259 22.31 3.87 -22.85
N PHE A 260 21.22 4.60 -23.06
CA PHE A 260 20.15 4.23 -23.99
C PHE A 260 20.37 4.87 -25.37
N ASP A 261 20.02 4.13 -26.42
CA ASP A 261 20.01 4.67 -27.79
C ASP A 261 18.98 5.81 -27.87
N PRO A 262 19.36 7.01 -28.37
CA PRO A 262 18.44 8.13 -28.55
C PRO A 262 17.21 7.81 -29.41
N GLN A 263 17.31 6.83 -30.32
CA GLN A 263 16.24 6.46 -31.24
C GLN A 263 15.33 5.35 -30.72
N GLU A 264 15.67 4.69 -29.58
CA GLU A 264 14.81 3.66 -29.01
C GLU A 264 13.53 4.25 -28.43
N PHE A 265 12.40 3.54 -28.63
CA PHE A 265 11.17 3.78 -27.92
C PHE A 265 11.22 3.01 -26.61
N ILE A 266 11.28 3.71 -25.49
CA ILE A 266 11.48 3.10 -24.18
C ILE A 266 10.16 2.98 -23.44
N VAL A 267 9.77 1.74 -23.15
CA VAL A 267 8.65 1.37 -22.30
C VAL A 267 9.19 1.12 -20.89
N LEU A 268 8.69 1.85 -19.88
CA LEU A 268 9.10 1.69 -18.49
C LEU A 268 8.05 0.93 -17.70
N PHE A 269 8.49 -0.04 -16.90
CA PHE A 269 7.70 -0.76 -15.90
C PHE A 269 8.46 -0.76 -14.57
N VAL A 270 7.83 -0.30 -13.50
CA VAL A 270 8.44 -0.19 -12.16
C VAL A 270 7.67 -1.05 -11.18
N ALA A 271 8.34 -2.02 -10.56
CA ALA A 271 7.76 -2.88 -9.55
C ALA A 271 8.83 -3.45 -8.62
N ASN A 272 8.54 -3.60 -7.35
CA ASN A 272 9.40 -4.38 -6.47
C ASN A 272 9.27 -5.87 -6.83
N SER A 273 10.39 -6.52 -7.20
CA SER A 273 10.43 -7.93 -7.61
C SER A 273 9.50 -8.22 -8.81
N VAL A 274 9.82 -7.67 -9.98
CA VAL A 274 9.00 -7.69 -11.20
C VAL A 274 8.44 -9.09 -11.54
N ARG A 275 9.31 -10.12 -11.51
CA ARG A 275 8.92 -11.49 -11.91
C ARG A 275 8.13 -12.23 -10.85
N ASN A 276 8.43 -12.02 -9.57
CA ASN A 276 7.89 -12.78 -8.45
C ASN A 276 6.77 -12.02 -7.72
N ASN A 277 6.41 -10.84 -8.18
CA ASN A 277 5.35 -10.05 -7.59
C ASN A 277 3.98 -10.57 -8.01
N ILE A 278 3.27 -11.20 -7.09
CA ILE A 278 1.95 -11.80 -7.35
C ILE A 278 0.86 -10.78 -7.68
N TRP A 279 1.09 -9.48 -7.38
CA TRP A 279 0.15 -8.39 -7.62
C TRP A 279 0.39 -7.67 -8.95
N LYS A 280 1.58 -7.85 -9.54
CA LYS A 280 1.93 -7.28 -10.84
C LYS A 280 1.73 -8.32 -11.93
N ASP A 281 1.47 -7.85 -13.14
CA ASP A 281 1.18 -8.73 -14.28
C ASP A 281 2.23 -8.59 -15.38
N PHE A 282 3.47 -8.92 -15.01
CA PHE A 282 4.59 -8.91 -15.96
C PHE A 282 4.35 -9.86 -17.14
N SER A 283 3.63 -10.97 -16.92
CA SER A 283 3.33 -11.93 -17.99
C SER A 283 2.46 -11.31 -19.10
N THR A 284 1.43 -10.56 -18.72
CA THR A 284 0.57 -9.86 -19.70
C THR A 284 1.35 -8.75 -20.42
N LEU A 285 2.19 -7.99 -19.70
CA LEU A 285 3.06 -7.00 -20.32
C LEU A 285 4.03 -7.64 -21.33
N LYS A 286 4.73 -8.71 -20.94
CA LYS A 286 5.66 -9.43 -21.82
C LYS A 286 4.95 -9.93 -23.09
N LYS A 287 3.77 -10.52 -22.95
CA LYS A 287 2.95 -10.96 -24.08
C LYS A 287 2.55 -9.78 -24.97
N GLY A 288 2.19 -8.63 -24.42
CA GLY A 288 1.92 -7.40 -25.18
C GLY A 288 3.15 -6.93 -25.97
N MET A 289 4.35 -7.04 -25.39
CA MET A 289 5.61 -6.72 -26.09
C MET A 289 5.90 -7.74 -27.22
N GLU A 290 5.61 -9.03 -27.04
CA GLU A 290 5.74 -10.06 -28.09
C GLU A 290 4.84 -9.75 -29.30
N ILE A 291 3.58 -9.37 -29.02
CA ILE A 291 2.63 -8.98 -30.06
C ILE A 291 3.13 -7.72 -30.78
N LEU A 292 3.61 -6.72 -30.03
CA LEU A 292 4.17 -5.50 -30.61
C LEU A 292 5.38 -5.80 -31.50
N SER A 293 6.30 -6.69 -31.07
CA SER A 293 7.46 -7.11 -31.85
C SER A 293 7.04 -7.70 -33.20
N ALA A 294 6.04 -8.60 -33.21
CA ALA A 294 5.52 -9.20 -34.43
C ALA A 294 4.86 -8.17 -35.36
N GLN A 295 4.17 -7.19 -34.81
CA GLN A 295 3.49 -6.13 -35.59
C GLN A 295 4.44 -5.06 -36.12
N ARG A 296 5.59 -4.86 -35.44
CA ARG A 296 6.53 -3.76 -35.67
C ARG A 296 8.00 -4.22 -35.70
N PRO A 297 8.38 -5.14 -36.58
CA PRO A 297 9.72 -5.75 -36.59
C PRO A 297 10.85 -4.75 -36.84
N ALA A 298 10.55 -3.61 -37.48
CA ALA A 298 11.55 -2.53 -37.74
C ALA A 298 11.64 -1.48 -36.62
N ALA A 299 10.74 -1.50 -35.63
CA ALA A 299 10.73 -0.50 -34.57
C ALA A 299 11.79 -0.82 -33.51
N LYS A 300 12.65 0.15 -33.22
CA LYS A 300 13.60 0.06 -32.11
C LYS A 300 12.87 0.29 -30.77
N VAL A 301 12.45 -0.76 -30.10
CA VAL A 301 11.73 -0.71 -28.83
C VAL A 301 12.55 -1.41 -27.76
N ARG A 302 12.51 -0.91 -26.55
CA ARG A 302 13.09 -1.54 -25.35
C ARG A 302 12.07 -1.52 -24.21
N LEU A 303 11.91 -2.65 -23.50
CA LEU A 303 11.23 -2.70 -22.21
C LEU A 303 12.28 -2.58 -21.09
N VAL A 304 12.10 -1.61 -20.20
CA VAL A 304 12.92 -1.41 -19.01
C VAL A 304 12.08 -1.76 -17.79
N CYS A 305 12.47 -2.81 -17.06
CA CYS A 305 11.85 -3.28 -15.83
C CYS A 305 12.71 -2.86 -14.63
N PHE A 306 12.26 -1.87 -13.87
CA PHE A 306 12.98 -1.38 -12.69
C PHE A 306 12.46 -2.06 -11.41
N GLY A 307 13.40 -2.53 -10.57
CA GLY A 307 13.12 -3.16 -9.27
C GLY A 307 13.28 -4.69 -9.27
N ASP A 308 14.01 -5.24 -10.24
CA ASP A 308 14.40 -6.65 -10.31
C ASP A 308 15.84 -6.78 -10.83
N GLU A 309 16.53 -7.84 -10.46
CA GLU A 309 17.86 -8.17 -10.95
C GLU A 309 17.77 -9.49 -11.71
N SER A 310 17.90 -9.40 -13.03
CA SER A 310 17.78 -10.56 -13.91
C SER A 310 18.62 -10.34 -15.17
N PRO A 311 19.06 -11.42 -15.81
CA PRO A 311 19.69 -11.34 -17.13
C PRO A 311 18.78 -10.67 -18.16
N LEU A 312 19.38 -10.13 -19.22
CA LEU A 312 18.64 -9.63 -20.37
C LEU A 312 17.72 -10.73 -20.94
N GLU A 313 16.48 -10.40 -21.17
CA GLU A 313 15.50 -11.26 -21.86
C GLU A 313 15.00 -10.58 -23.12
N TYR A 314 14.18 -11.33 -23.87
CA TYR A 314 13.53 -10.84 -25.07
C TYR A 314 12.05 -11.18 -25.07
N ALA A 315 11.26 -10.28 -25.68
CA ALA A 315 9.87 -10.50 -26.05
C ALA A 315 9.76 -10.35 -27.60
N GLY A 316 9.83 -11.48 -28.31
CA GLY A 316 10.17 -11.45 -29.73
C GLY A 316 11.59 -10.88 -29.92
N ASP A 317 11.75 -9.82 -30.72
CA ASP A 317 13.01 -9.13 -30.91
C ASP A 317 13.23 -7.94 -29.96
N ILE A 318 12.25 -7.64 -29.09
CA ILE A 318 12.32 -6.52 -28.14
C ILE A 318 13.13 -6.92 -26.92
N PRO A 319 14.26 -6.24 -26.60
CA PRO A 319 15.04 -6.50 -25.40
C PRO A 319 14.31 -6.01 -24.14
N ILE A 320 14.35 -6.83 -23.09
CA ILE A 320 13.85 -6.55 -21.74
C ILE A 320 15.04 -6.41 -20.80
N SER A 321 15.30 -5.19 -20.37
CA SER A 321 16.39 -4.86 -19.44
C SER A 321 15.84 -4.82 -18.01
N PHE A 322 16.43 -5.58 -17.09
CA PHE A 322 16.09 -5.56 -15.69
C PHE A 322 17.09 -4.70 -14.93
N ILE A 323 16.58 -3.75 -14.14
CA ILE A 323 17.37 -2.81 -13.36
C ILE A 323 17.14 -3.10 -11.88
N PRO A 324 18.19 -3.38 -11.10
CA PRO A 324 18.05 -3.64 -9.67
C PRO A 324 17.40 -2.49 -8.93
N HIS A 325 16.68 -2.84 -7.86
CA HIS A 325 16.15 -1.84 -6.93
C HIS A 325 17.32 -1.02 -6.35
N THR A 326 17.15 0.28 -6.29
CA THR A 326 18.11 1.20 -5.66
C THR A 326 17.44 2.11 -4.65
N ALA A 327 18.17 2.49 -3.61
CA ALA A 327 17.78 3.55 -2.69
C ALA A 327 18.00 4.96 -3.31
N ASP A 328 18.77 5.05 -4.39
CA ASP A 328 18.97 6.30 -5.12
C ASP A 328 17.74 6.64 -5.99
N LEU A 329 16.86 7.43 -5.41
CA LEU A 329 15.66 7.91 -6.09
C LEU A 329 15.99 8.84 -7.27
N ALA A 330 17.13 9.55 -7.25
CA ALA A 330 17.54 10.41 -8.36
C ALA A 330 17.85 9.57 -9.61
N ARG A 331 18.39 8.36 -9.42
CA ARG A 331 18.57 7.40 -10.51
C ARG A 331 17.22 6.91 -11.04
N LEU A 332 16.25 6.62 -10.18
CA LEU A 332 14.89 6.22 -10.59
C LEU A 332 14.22 7.31 -11.43
N VAL A 333 14.32 8.57 -11.02
CA VAL A 333 13.77 9.71 -11.78
C VAL A 333 14.34 9.77 -13.19
N LYS A 334 15.63 9.49 -13.39
CA LYS A 334 16.22 9.44 -14.73
C LYS A 334 15.58 8.38 -15.63
N PHE A 335 15.15 7.23 -15.09
CA PHE A 335 14.43 6.23 -15.88
C PHE A 335 13.06 6.76 -16.31
N TYR A 336 12.32 7.44 -15.45
CA TYR A 336 11.07 8.12 -15.84
C TYR A 336 11.34 9.18 -16.90
N GLN A 337 12.39 9.99 -16.77
CA GLN A 337 12.71 11.06 -17.72
C GLN A 337 13.20 10.52 -19.09
N ALA A 338 13.84 9.35 -19.12
CA ALA A 338 14.34 8.72 -20.35
C ALA A 338 13.24 8.00 -21.15
N ALA A 339 12.17 7.55 -20.47
CA ALA A 339 11.11 6.74 -21.06
C ALA A 339 10.18 7.53 -22.01
N ASP A 340 9.47 6.82 -22.88
CA ASP A 340 8.43 7.37 -23.77
C ASP A 340 7.03 7.14 -23.22
N VAL A 341 6.86 6.05 -22.47
CA VAL A 341 5.58 5.63 -21.87
C VAL A 341 5.85 4.82 -20.61
N TYR A 342 5.00 4.98 -19.63
CA TYR A 342 4.96 4.12 -18.45
C TYR A 342 3.82 3.09 -18.60
N VAL A 343 4.11 1.82 -18.40
CA VAL A 343 3.09 0.76 -18.37
C VAL A 343 2.92 0.25 -16.96
N HIS A 344 1.68 0.21 -16.47
CA HIS A 344 1.34 -0.38 -15.17
C HIS A 344 0.43 -1.59 -15.35
N ALA A 345 1.04 -2.74 -15.65
CA ALA A 345 0.32 -4.00 -15.69
C ALA A 345 0.18 -4.58 -14.29
N ALA A 346 -1.05 -4.74 -13.81
CA ALA A 346 -1.32 -5.21 -12.45
C ALA A 346 -2.50 -6.21 -12.42
N LYS A 347 -2.42 -7.17 -11.48
CA LYS A 347 -3.52 -8.07 -11.11
C LYS A 347 -4.35 -7.50 -9.97
N ALA A 348 -3.73 -6.67 -9.14
CA ALA A 348 -4.34 -5.98 -8.00
C ALA A 348 -3.44 -4.83 -7.56
N ASP A 349 -4.01 -3.65 -7.38
CA ASP A 349 -3.33 -2.53 -6.72
C ASP A 349 -4.34 -1.48 -6.26
N THR A 350 -4.23 -1.04 -5.03
CA THR A 350 -5.18 -0.08 -4.47
C THR A 350 -4.96 1.34 -5.03
N PHE A 351 -3.74 1.86 -4.92
CA PHE A 351 -3.40 3.22 -5.38
C PHE A 351 -1.87 3.39 -5.50
N PRO A 352 -1.26 2.78 -6.53
CA PRO A 352 0.19 2.70 -6.66
C PRO A 352 0.86 4.08 -6.85
N THR A 353 1.84 4.39 -6.01
CA THR A 353 2.60 5.64 -6.10
C THR A 353 3.45 5.74 -7.37
N VAL A 354 3.89 4.62 -7.92
CA VAL A 354 4.67 4.57 -9.18
C VAL A 354 3.89 5.11 -10.40
N VAL A 355 2.57 5.02 -10.39
CA VAL A 355 1.72 5.68 -11.40
C VAL A 355 1.76 7.19 -11.21
N LEU A 356 1.70 7.67 -9.96
CA LEU A 356 1.79 9.11 -9.65
C LEU A 356 3.17 9.67 -10.02
N GLU A 357 4.23 8.90 -9.76
CA GLU A 357 5.60 9.24 -10.14
C GLU A 357 5.75 9.40 -11.66
N ALA A 358 5.16 8.47 -12.44
CA ALA A 358 5.14 8.55 -13.90
C ALA A 358 4.37 9.79 -14.39
N LEU A 359 3.17 10.03 -13.88
CA LEU A 359 2.37 11.21 -14.21
C LEU A 359 3.11 12.51 -13.86
N ALA A 360 3.74 12.56 -12.68
CA ALA A 360 4.51 13.72 -12.23
C ALA A 360 5.74 13.98 -13.11
N CYS A 361 6.38 12.94 -13.64
CA CYS A 361 7.46 13.06 -14.61
C CYS A 361 6.99 13.39 -16.04
N GLY A 362 5.67 13.53 -16.24
CA GLY A 362 5.10 13.85 -17.54
C GLY A 362 5.15 12.66 -18.51
N LEU A 363 4.96 11.42 -18.02
CA LEU A 363 4.85 10.27 -18.90
C LEU A 363 3.39 9.92 -19.17
N PRO A 364 3.01 9.65 -20.42
CA PRO A 364 1.76 8.98 -20.72
C PRO A 364 1.72 7.61 -20.06
N VAL A 365 0.58 7.23 -19.51
CA VAL A 365 0.42 5.98 -18.78
C VAL A 365 -0.50 5.02 -19.53
N ILE A 366 -0.06 3.77 -19.72
CA ILE A 366 -0.93 2.65 -20.06
C ILE A 366 -1.08 1.82 -18.79
N ALA A 367 -2.28 1.69 -18.24
CA ALA A 367 -2.48 0.97 -17.00
C ALA A 367 -3.65 0.00 -17.07
N THR A 368 -3.49 -1.17 -16.43
CA THR A 368 -4.66 -2.03 -16.18
C THR A 368 -5.65 -1.24 -15.33
N ALA A 369 -6.79 -0.90 -15.91
CA ALA A 369 -7.82 -0.12 -15.25
C ALA A 369 -8.59 -1.04 -14.29
N LEU A 370 -8.11 -1.13 -13.07
CA LEU A 370 -8.72 -1.88 -11.98
C LEU A 370 -8.58 -1.10 -10.67
N ASP A 371 -9.48 -1.34 -9.76
CA ASP A 371 -9.43 -0.79 -8.40
C ASP A 371 -9.23 0.74 -8.41
N GLY A 372 -8.40 1.27 -7.53
CA GLY A 372 -8.07 2.69 -7.49
C GLY A 372 -7.13 3.18 -8.59
N ILE A 373 -6.55 2.29 -9.42
CA ILE A 373 -5.75 2.70 -10.59
C ILE A 373 -6.62 3.47 -11.58
N SER A 374 -7.88 3.06 -11.73
CA SER A 374 -8.87 3.74 -12.60
C SER A 374 -9.07 5.21 -12.23
N GLU A 375 -8.89 5.56 -10.97
CA GLU A 375 -9.02 6.93 -10.46
C GLU A 375 -7.74 7.76 -10.66
N GLN A 376 -6.60 7.11 -10.90
CA GLN A 376 -5.31 7.80 -11.07
C GLN A 376 -5.14 8.34 -12.49
N ILE A 377 -5.68 7.67 -13.49
CA ILE A 377 -5.52 8.04 -14.90
C ILE A 377 -6.81 8.64 -15.47
N LYS A 378 -6.66 9.62 -16.33
CA LYS A 378 -7.71 10.12 -17.22
C LYS A 378 -7.56 9.39 -18.56
N SER A 379 -8.44 8.42 -18.81
CA SER A 379 -8.29 7.51 -19.96
C SER A 379 -8.84 8.07 -21.25
N LEU A 380 -8.12 7.82 -22.36
CA LEU A 380 -8.60 8.11 -23.73
C LEU A 380 -9.73 7.18 -24.19
N GLN A 381 -9.89 6.01 -23.54
CA GLN A 381 -10.93 5.04 -23.91
C GLN A 381 -11.58 4.41 -22.68
N GLY A 382 -12.83 3.99 -22.84
CA GLY A 382 -13.50 3.10 -21.90
C GLY A 382 -12.99 1.66 -22.01
N LEU A 383 -13.31 0.85 -20.99
CA LEU A 383 -13.00 -0.59 -21.03
C LEU A 383 -14.04 -1.34 -21.86
N LYS A 384 -13.59 -2.36 -22.60
CA LYS A 384 -14.48 -3.26 -23.34
C LYS A 384 -15.31 -4.15 -22.42
N THR A 385 -14.75 -4.52 -21.27
CA THR A 385 -15.39 -5.35 -20.24
C THR A 385 -15.20 -4.71 -18.87
N LEU A 386 -16.28 -4.59 -18.10
CA LEU A 386 -16.26 -4.13 -16.72
C LEU A 386 -16.11 -5.34 -15.81
N GLU A 387 -15.19 -5.28 -14.87
CA GLU A 387 -15.12 -6.27 -13.79
C GLU A 387 -16.20 -5.99 -12.72
N PRO A 388 -16.64 -6.99 -11.96
CA PRO A 388 -17.57 -6.78 -10.86
C PRO A 388 -17.03 -5.73 -9.87
N PHE A 389 -17.89 -4.79 -9.45
CA PHE A 389 -17.59 -3.68 -8.52
C PHE A 389 -16.68 -2.57 -9.06
N MET A 390 -16.36 -2.56 -10.36
CA MET A 390 -15.72 -1.42 -10.99
C MET A 390 -16.80 -0.44 -11.48
N GLU A 391 -16.60 0.83 -11.19
CA GLU A 391 -17.32 1.89 -11.89
C GLU A 391 -16.83 1.96 -13.34
N PRO A 392 -17.69 2.36 -14.30
CA PRO A 392 -17.25 2.58 -15.67
C PRO A 392 -16.07 3.54 -15.70
N LEU A 393 -15.05 3.19 -16.48
CA LEU A 393 -13.90 4.07 -16.66
C LEU A 393 -14.35 5.31 -17.44
N GLU A 394 -14.19 6.48 -16.84
CA GLU A 394 -14.51 7.74 -17.48
C GLU A 394 -13.58 7.99 -18.68
N VAL A 395 -14.17 8.41 -19.80
CA VAL A 395 -13.43 8.66 -21.04
C VAL A 395 -13.19 10.16 -21.17
N PHE A 396 -11.95 10.52 -21.40
CA PHE A 396 -11.50 11.90 -21.56
C PHE A 396 -11.05 12.16 -22.99
N SER A 397 -11.24 13.39 -23.45
CA SER A 397 -10.67 13.82 -24.71
C SER A 397 -9.14 13.90 -24.64
N SER A 398 -8.46 13.92 -25.77
CA SER A 398 -7.01 14.07 -25.82
C SER A 398 -6.49 15.38 -25.20
N SER A 399 -7.36 16.39 -24.96
CA SER A 399 -6.98 17.62 -24.24
C SER A 399 -6.79 17.43 -22.75
N ASP A 400 -7.39 16.38 -22.17
CA ASP A 400 -7.41 16.16 -20.71
C ASP A 400 -6.90 14.79 -20.29
N ALA A 401 -6.93 13.81 -21.21
CA ALA A 401 -6.44 12.47 -20.96
C ALA A 401 -4.95 12.47 -20.58
N THR A 402 -4.59 11.59 -19.65
CA THR A 402 -3.21 11.39 -19.15
C THR A 402 -2.62 10.06 -19.60
N GLY A 403 -3.46 9.23 -20.23
CA GLY A 403 -3.06 7.90 -20.64
C GLY A 403 -4.24 7.06 -21.10
N VAL A 404 -4.12 5.75 -20.96
CA VAL A 404 -5.10 4.76 -21.40
C VAL A 404 -5.29 3.67 -20.36
N GLY A 405 -6.55 3.40 -20.02
CA GLY A 405 -6.93 2.21 -19.29
C GLY A 405 -7.06 1.01 -20.21
N VAL A 406 -6.48 -0.12 -19.83
CA VAL A 406 -6.60 -1.40 -20.53
C VAL A 406 -7.26 -2.44 -19.65
N SER A 407 -7.89 -3.42 -20.24
CA SER A 407 -8.55 -4.51 -19.53
C SER A 407 -7.54 -5.41 -18.79
N ARG A 408 -8.00 -6.14 -17.76
CA ARG A 408 -7.21 -7.23 -17.17
C ARG A 408 -6.84 -8.25 -18.24
N ASN A 409 -5.60 -8.72 -18.22
CA ASN A 409 -5.03 -9.59 -19.26
C ASN A 409 -5.04 -9.01 -20.68
N GLY A 410 -5.14 -7.68 -20.82
CA GLY A 410 -5.24 -6.96 -22.08
C GLY A 410 -3.93 -6.81 -22.83
N ALA A 411 -3.22 -7.91 -23.13
CA ALA A 411 -1.95 -7.88 -23.87
C ALA A 411 -2.09 -7.24 -25.25
N ASP A 412 -3.18 -7.56 -25.97
CA ASP A 412 -3.47 -6.98 -27.28
C ASP A 412 -3.73 -5.46 -27.19
N GLU A 413 -4.40 -5.02 -26.13
CA GLU A 413 -4.67 -3.58 -25.89
C GLU A 413 -3.37 -2.84 -25.57
N ILE A 414 -2.48 -3.45 -24.77
CA ILE A 414 -1.15 -2.88 -24.49
C ILE A 414 -0.36 -2.74 -25.80
N ALA A 415 -0.29 -3.80 -26.61
CA ALA A 415 0.41 -3.77 -27.90
C ALA A 415 -0.17 -2.70 -28.85
N TYR A 416 -1.50 -2.63 -28.97
CA TYR A 416 -2.19 -1.64 -29.78
C TYR A 416 -1.82 -0.19 -29.39
N TRP A 417 -1.88 0.12 -28.07
CA TRP A 417 -1.58 1.47 -27.62
C TRP A 417 -0.10 1.81 -27.67
N LEU A 418 0.80 0.85 -27.43
CA LEU A 418 2.23 1.06 -27.66
C LEU A 418 2.51 1.35 -29.12
N SER A 419 1.91 0.58 -30.07
CA SER A 419 2.01 0.84 -31.50
C SER A 419 1.47 2.23 -31.87
N SER A 420 0.29 2.59 -31.37
CA SER A 420 -0.32 3.92 -31.57
C SER A 420 0.58 5.05 -31.05
N PHE A 421 1.22 4.85 -29.89
CA PHE A 421 2.12 5.85 -29.33
C PHE A 421 3.44 5.96 -30.10
N ILE A 422 3.94 4.90 -30.71
CA ILE A 422 5.10 4.94 -31.61
C ILE A 422 4.77 5.83 -32.82
N ASP A 423 3.60 5.64 -33.44
CA ASP A 423 3.20 6.35 -34.66
C ASP A 423 2.76 7.80 -34.41
N ASN A 424 2.36 8.14 -33.18
CA ASN A 424 1.78 9.45 -32.89
C ASN A 424 2.53 10.20 -31.77
N PRO A 425 3.73 10.75 -32.08
CA PRO A 425 4.51 11.52 -31.10
C PRO A 425 3.77 12.78 -30.61
N ALA A 426 2.90 13.37 -31.43
CA ALA A 426 2.11 14.54 -31.06
C ALA A 426 1.07 14.20 -29.97
N LEU A 427 0.43 13.03 -30.07
CA LEU A 427 -0.47 12.53 -29.03
C LEU A 427 0.30 12.28 -27.73
N ARG A 428 1.45 11.59 -27.80
CA ARG A 428 2.29 11.36 -26.60
C ARG A 428 2.67 12.66 -25.91
N ALA A 429 3.12 13.65 -26.66
CA ALA A 429 3.52 14.95 -26.11
C ALA A 429 2.32 15.63 -25.41
N LYS A 430 1.13 15.56 -26.00
CA LYS A 430 -0.10 16.11 -25.42
C LYS A 430 -0.47 15.42 -24.11
N LEU A 431 -0.48 14.08 -24.09
CA LEU A 431 -0.75 13.30 -22.89
C LEU A 431 0.31 13.55 -21.79
N ALA A 432 1.57 13.71 -22.17
CA ALA A 432 2.67 14.03 -21.26
C ALA A 432 2.45 15.36 -20.51
N LEU A 433 2.04 16.40 -21.22
CA LEU A 433 1.70 17.68 -20.62
C LEU A 433 0.50 17.58 -19.69
N ASN A 434 -0.53 16.85 -20.11
CA ASN A 434 -1.70 16.62 -19.28
C ASN A 434 -1.37 15.80 -18.03
N ALA A 435 -0.54 14.76 -18.15
CA ALA A 435 -0.09 13.93 -17.02
C ALA A 435 0.59 14.78 -15.96
N ARG A 436 1.54 15.64 -16.35
CA ARG A 436 2.21 16.56 -15.43
C ARG A 436 1.24 17.51 -14.76
N ARG A 437 0.36 18.15 -15.53
CA ARG A 437 -0.64 19.11 -15.02
C ARG A 437 -1.57 18.42 -14.01
N ASP A 438 -2.06 17.24 -14.34
CA ASP A 438 -2.96 16.48 -13.50
C ASP A 438 -2.28 16.02 -12.18
N ALA A 439 -1.03 15.55 -12.24
CA ALA A 439 -0.26 15.21 -11.06
C ALA A 439 -0.10 16.43 -10.11
N MET A 440 0.25 17.60 -10.63
CA MET A 440 0.35 18.82 -9.85
C MET A 440 -0.98 19.24 -9.22
N GLN A 441 -2.10 19.03 -9.93
CA GLN A 441 -3.43 19.40 -9.45
C GLN A 441 -3.97 18.45 -8.40
N ARG A 442 -3.85 17.12 -8.60
CA ARG A 442 -4.51 16.11 -7.78
C ARG A 442 -3.58 15.38 -6.81
N PHE A 443 -2.30 15.23 -7.15
CA PHE A 443 -1.41 14.28 -6.50
C PHE A 443 -0.14 14.93 -5.92
N ASP A 444 -0.12 16.24 -5.74
CA ASP A 444 0.97 16.91 -5.02
C ASP A 444 1.02 16.44 -3.57
N PHE A 445 2.18 15.97 -3.13
CA PHE A 445 2.42 15.49 -1.77
C PHE A 445 2.13 16.56 -0.71
N ASN A 446 2.41 17.83 -1.00
CA ASN A 446 2.08 18.92 -0.08
C ASN A 446 0.57 19.06 0.14
N LYS A 447 -0.25 18.79 -0.88
CA LYS A 447 -1.70 18.76 -0.75
C LYS A 447 -2.16 17.57 0.09
N GLN A 448 -1.56 16.39 -0.08
CA GLN A 448 -1.85 15.24 0.77
C GLN A 448 -1.57 15.56 2.24
N VAL A 449 -0.42 16.15 2.54
CA VAL A 449 -0.05 16.56 3.91
C VAL A 449 -1.04 17.58 4.48
N ALA A 450 -1.41 18.60 3.72
CA ALA A 450 -2.37 19.61 4.14
C ALA A 450 -3.76 19.00 4.44
N ASN A 451 -4.24 18.10 3.56
CA ASN A 451 -5.51 17.41 3.74
C ASN A 451 -5.52 16.53 4.99
N TYR A 452 -4.41 15.84 5.32
CA TYR A 452 -4.32 15.07 6.56
C TYR A 452 -4.29 15.97 7.79
N LEU A 453 -3.56 17.09 7.76
CA LEU A 453 -3.52 18.03 8.89
C LEU A 453 -4.89 18.64 9.16
N GLU A 454 -5.61 19.06 8.13
CA GLU A 454 -7.01 19.52 8.23
C GLU A 454 -7.92 18.42 8.80
N TRP A 455 -7.80 17.20 8.27
CA TRP A 455 -8.57 16.04 8.74
C TRP A 455 -8.30 15.73 10.22
N TYR A 456 -7.05 15.84 10.68
CA TYR A 456 -6.71 15.63 12.08
C TYR A 456 -7.37 16.66 13.00
N VAL A 457 -7.38 17.92 12.61
CA VAL A 457 -8.06 18.99 13.37
C VAL A 457 -9.55 18.67 13.48
N GLU A 458 -10.19 18.33 12.37
CA GLU A 458 -11.61 17.96 12.33
C GLU A 458 -11.91 16.75 13.22
N CYS A 459 -11.08 15.69 13.18
CA CYS A 459 -11.25 14.51 14.02
C CYS A 459 -11.08 14.83 15.51
N ILE A 460 -10.11 15.68 15.87
CA ILE A 460 -9.89 16.10 17.27
C ILE A 460 -11.09 16.89 17.81
N GLU A 461 -11.63 17.82 17.03
CA GLU A 461 -12.80 18.63 17.42
C GLU A 461 -14.05 17.79 17.56
N ASP A 462 -14.32 16.90 16.61
CA ASP A 462 -15.44 15.96 16.66
C ASP A 462 -15.34 15.03 17.88
N PHE A 463 -14.16 14.49 18.16
CA PHE A 463 -13.92 13.63 19.32
C PHE A 463 -14.15 14.36 20.65
N LYS A 464 -13.70 15.63 20.78
CA LYS A 464 -13.96 16.45 21.97
C LYS A 464 -15.45 16.67 22.18
N THR A 465 -16.19 16.92 21.11
CA THR A 465 -17.65 17.10 21.15
C THR A 465 -18.36 15.83 21.60
N LEU A 466 -17.95 14.67 21.05
CA LEU A 466 -18.47 13.37 21.47
C LEU A 466 -18.25 13.12 22.96
N LYS A 467 -17.04 13.38 23.45
CA LYS A 467 -16.70 13.21 24.88
C LYS A 467 -17.47 14.14 25.82
N LYS A 468 -17.75 15.35 25.39
CA LYS A 468 -18.58 16.29 26.15
C LYS A 468 -20.03 15.76 26.27
N THR A 469 -20.61 15.31 25.17
CA THR A 469 -21.97 14.76 25.14
C THR A 469 -22.11 13.48 25.98
N GLU A 470 -21.10 12.60 25.97
CA GLU A 470 -21.07 11.41 26.83
C GLU A 470 -21.12 11.79 28.32
N LYS A 471 -20.27 12.73 28.75
CA LYS A 471 -20.25 13.20 30.16
C LYS A 471 -21.55 13.87 30.59
N GLU A 472 -22.19 14.66 29.72
CA GLU A 472 -23.48 15.29 30.01
C GLU A 472 -24.57 14.28 30.22
N LYS A 473 -24.60 13.18 29.42
CA LYS A 473 -25.57 12.06 29.62
C LYS A 473 -25.35 11.29 30.91
N GLU A 474 -24.07 10.98 31.24
CA GLU A 474 -23.72 10.32 32.48
C GLU A 474 -24.15 11.15 33.71
N SER A 475 -23.99 12.46 33.65
CA SER A 475 -24.39 13.38 34.72
C SER A 475 -25.90 13.46 34.87
N SER A 476 -26.67 13.42 33.78
CA SER A 476 -28.15 13.45 33.84
C SER A 476 -28.75 12.18 34.44
N HIS A 477 -28.15 11.01 34.19
CA HIS A 477 -28.61 9.74 34.80
C HIS A 477 -28.24 9.57 36.28
N LEU A 478 -27.40 10.42 36.85
CA LEU A 478 -27.08 10.43 38.28
C LEU A 478 -28.08 11.28 39.10
N TYR A 479 -28.96 12.01 38.43
CA TYR A 479 -30.00 12.85 39.05
C TYR A 479 -31.45 12.32 38.84
N GLU A 480 -31.60 11.23 38.10
CA GLU A 480 -32.82 10.42 38.06
C GLU A 480 -32.70 9.20 39.01
#